data_b2a9d809b14b86bd4e3208f9f7683e36
#
_entry.id   b2a9d809b14b86bd4e3208f9f7683e36
#
_cell.length_a   1.000
_cell.length_b   1.000
_cell.length_c   1.000
_cell.angle_alpha   90.00
_cell.angle_beta   90.00
_cell.angle_gamma   90.00
#
_symmetry.space_group_name_H-M   'P 1'
#
loop_
_entity.id
_entity.type
_entity.pdbx_description
1 polymer ?
#
loop_
_entity_poly.entity_id
_entity_poly.type
_entity_poly.pdbx_seq_one_letter_code
_entity_poly.pdbx_strand_id
1 'polypeptide(L)'
;MATPRFSVLTPVYETPSKILWLTIASVLSQTFDDWELCLVDDCSPSSRVREVLDACAAMDPRIRVEHRAENGGIVAASNAALEMAHGEFVALLDHDDLLHPDALALVNAAIETNPEADYVYTDEDKMNAAGRHGGPFLKPGWSPERMRTQMYTCHLSVLRRELVEEVGGFDPDCEGAQDWDIVLKVTERARRVLHVPRVLYHWRGIEGSTADSGEGGGEAAKPWAFEAGTRAIQAHCERTGVQAKVVRDADDPGVYHLEPELREEPLVSVIIPTNGQRREIRYQEVTLVSHCVRSIVDTSTYPNYELVVVADEDTPAGAIAELEEAAGDRLRVVPFDRPFSFSEKINAGAVHARGEHLVLLNDDMEVGTPNWIERMVMYSSIEAVGAVGGLLLLEDGRIQHAGVGFEGGLPGHPYYGYHRGIPGYANAVRIARDLLAVTGACLMTRRDIFEEVGGLSTTFPVNYNDVDYCLKQVERGRRVVYDPDLVMTHFESSSRSMDVEEWEKDQLLSRWAGLTMNNPYGNPYVRNEVPRAISVFQWAKRSKYRPRKRGPAAARL
;
A
#
# COMPACT_ATOMS: atom_id res chain seq x y z
N MET A 1 29.73 -12.13 -25.42
CA MET A 1 29.77 -10.82 -24.72
C MET A 1 29.47 -11.08 -23.25
N ALA A 2 29.96 -10.28 -22.31
CA ALA A 2 29.52 -10.41 -20.92
C ALA A 2 28.02 -10.09 -20.85
N THR A 3 27.29 -10.76 -19.98
CA THR A 3 25.86 -10.50 -19.71
C THR A 3 25.72 -9.09 -19.15
N PRO A 4 24.93 -8.18 -19.75
CA PRO A 4 24.78 -6.85 -19.21
C PRO A 4 24.02 -6.88 -17.86
N ARG A 5 24.19 -5.86 -17.05
CA ARG A 5 23.46 -5.74 -15.78
C ARG A 5 21.97 -5.49 -16.00
N PHE A 6 21.64 -4.58 -16.93
CA PHE A 6 20.27 -4.20 -17.23
C PHE A 6 19.94 -4.37 -18.70
N SER A 7 18.75 -4.91 -18.98
CA SER A 7 18.07 -4.75 -20.27
C SER A 7 16.93 -3.77 -20.10
N VAL A 8 16.99 -2.62 -20.76
CA VAL A 8 15.90 -1.65 -20.78
C VAL A 8 14.92 -2.09 -21.87
N LEU A 9 13.68 -2.42 -21.51
CA LEU A 9 12.64 -2.88 -22.43
C LEU A 9 11.75 -1.69 -22.80
N THR A 10 11.62 -1.44 -24.12
CA THR A 10 10.81 -0.32 -24.61
C THR A 10 9.98 -0.79 -25.82
N PRO A 11 8.69 -1.15 -25.61
CA PRO A 11 7.75 -1.34 -26.70
C PRO A 11 7.45 0.01 -27.38
N VAL A 12 7.42 0.05 -28.70
CA VAL A 12 7.28 1.29 -29.50
C VAL A 12 6.11 1.15 -30.47
N TYR A 13 5.22 2.14 -30.49
CA TYR A 13 4.16 2.23 -31.48
C TYR A 13 3.80 3.70 -31.77
N GLU A 14 3.89 4.11 -33.05
CA GLU A 14 3.49 5.45 -33.54
C GLU A 14 4.04 6.66 -32.79
N THR A 15 5.17 6.51 -32.11
CA THR A 15 5.79 7.58 -31.31
C THR A 15 6.31 8.69 -32.22
N PRO A 16 5.99 9.98 -31.94
CA PRO A 16 6.62 11.09 -32.66
C PRO A 16 8.15 11.02 -32.58
N SER A 17 8.83 11.12 -33.71
CA SER A 17 10.30 10.90 -33.84
C SER A 17 11.13 11.68 -32.83
N LYS A 18 10.74 12.93 -32.54
CA LYS A 18 11.43 13.76 -31.55
C LYS A 18 11.31 13.22 -30.13
N ILE A 19 10.14 12.69 -29.79
CA ILE A 19 9.85 12.14 -28.46
C ILE A 19 10.63 10.83 -28.31
N LEU A 20 10.50 9.91 -29.28
CA LEU A 20 11.23 8.65 -29.31
C LEU A 20 12.76 8.86 -29.19
N TRP A 21 13.28 9.85 -29.91
CA TRP A 21 14.70 10.21 -29.81
C TRP A 21 15.08 10.67 -28.39
N LEU A 22 14.24 11.46 -27.73
CA LEU A 22 14.50 11.93 -26.36
C LEU A 22 14.49 10.76 -25.36
N THR A 23 13.58 9.81 -25.53
CA THR A 23 13.52 8.57 -24.71
C THR A 23 14.83 7.78 -24.86
N ILE A 24 15.24 7.46 -26.09
CA ILE A 24 16.49 6.74 -26.38
C ILE A 24 17.70 7.53 -25.84
N ALA A 25 17.74 8.84 -26.03
CA ALA A 25 18.81 9.71 -25.54
C ALA A 25 18.90 9.70 -24.00
N SER A 26 17.79 9.51 -23.27
CA SER A 26 17.80 9.39 -21.82
C SER A 26 18.53 8.12 -21.35
N VAL A 27 18.42 7.01 -22.11
CA VAL A 27 19.16 5.78 -21.84
C VAL A 27 20.63 5.92 -22.24
N LEU A 28 20.93 6.52 -23.39
CA LEU A 28 22.30 6.79 -23.84
C LEU A 28 23.08 7.72 -22.87
N SER A 29 22.37 8.53 -22.10
CA SER A 29 22.95 9.47 -21.13
C SER A 29 23.10 8.91 -19.73
N GLN A 30 22.78 7.62 -19.49
CA GLN A 30 22.96 7.00 -18.19
C GLN A 30 24.43 7.05 -17.74
N THR A 31 24.63 7.34 -16.46
CA THR A 31 25.98 7.38 -15.84
C THR A 31 26.54 6.00 -15.54
N PHE A 32 25.70 4.97 -15.57
CA PHE A 32 26.04 3.57 -15.50
C PHE A 32 26.04 2.96 -16.90
N ASP A 33 27.12 2.30 -17.31
CA ASP A 33 27.35 1.92 -18.72
C ASP A 33 27.00 0.46 -19.05
N ASP A 34 26.74 -0.40 -18.06
CA ASP A 34 26.50 -1.84 -18.22
C ASP A 34 25.00 -2.14 -18.45
N TRP A 35 24.50 -1.74 -19.60
CA TRP A 35 23.13 -1.92 -20.04
C TRP A 35 23.03 -2.22 -21.54
N GLU A 36 21.93 -2.84 -21.93
CA GLU A 36 21.43 -2.90 -23.31
C GLU A 36 20.02 -2.28 -23.39
N LEU A 37 19.65 -1.77 -24.56
CA LEU A 37 18.33 -1.21 -24.85
C LEU A 37 17.63 -2.08 -25.91
N CYS A 38 16.53 -2.74 -25.52
CA CYS A 38 15.72 -3.58 -26.38
C CYS A 38 14.49 -2.80 -26.85
N LEU A 39 14.49 -2.35 -28.09
CA LEU A 39 13.43 -1.58 -28.72
C LEU A 39 12.64 -2.49 -29.67
N VAL A 40 11.33 -2.57 -29.46
CA VAL A 40 10.45 -3.37 -30.35
C VAL A 40 9.39 -2.47 -30.97
N ASP A 41 9.47 -2.28 -32.28
CA ASP A 41 8.48 -1.56 -33.07
C ASP A 41 7.30 -2.49 -33.39
N ASP A 42 6.16 -2.21 -32.79
CA ASP A 42 4.93 -3.01 -32.95
C ASP A 42 4.20 -2.71 -34.28
N CYS A 43 4.94 -2.78 -35.38
CA CYS A 43 4.46 -2.51 -36.73
C CYS A 43 3.88 -1.09 -36.88
N SER A 44 4.64 -0.07 -36.48
CA SER A 44 4.22 1.32 -36.67
C SER A 44 3.96 1.65 -38.13
N PRO A 45 2.81 2.23 -38.48
CA PRO A 45 2.49 2.62 -39.87
C PRO A 45 3.46 3.66 -40.44
N SER A 46 4.04 4.52 -39.56
CA SER A 46 4.98 5.55 -39.97
C SER A 46 6.38 5.01 -40.19
N SER A 47 6.93 5.11 -41.42
CA SER A 47 8.34 4.79 -41.70
C SER A 47 9.34 5.57 -40.84
N ARG A 48 8.95 6.74 -40.34
CA ARG A 48 9.81 7.59 -39.50
C ARG A 48 10.19 6.93 -38.18
N VAL A 49 9.31 6.10 -37.60
CA VAL A 49 9.64 5.34 -36.37
C VAL A 49 10.77 4.38 -36.69
N ARG A 50 10.63 3.58 -37.75
CA ARG A 50 11.67 2.64 -38.22
C ARG A 50 12.99 3.35 -38.50
N GLU A 51 12.97 4.47 -39.24
CA GLU A 51 14.17 5.26 -39.56
C GLU A 51 14.92 5.71 -38.29
N VAL A 52 14.20 6.16 -37.25
CA VAL A 52 14.81 6.56 -35.96
C VAL A 52 15.44 5.37 -35.26
N LEU A 53 14.72 4.25 -35.17
CA LEU A 53 15.17 3.04 -34.49
C LEU A 53 16.43 2.47 -35.16
N ASP A 54 16.41 2.31 -36.49
CA ASP A 54 17.54 1.79 -37.26
C ASP A 54 18.78 2.70 -37.16
N ALA A 55 18.57 4.02 -37.17
CA ALA A 55 19.65 4.97 -36.98
C ALA A 55 20.28 4.89 -35.58
N CYS A 56 19.47 4.66 -34.54
CA CYS A 56 19.96 4.49 -33.17
C CYS A 56 20.75 3.18 -33.02
N ALA A 57 20.25 2.07 -33.56
CA ALA A 57 20.97 0.79 -33.54
C ALA A 57 22.33 0.87 -34.28
N ALA A 58 22.40 1.63 -35.35
CA ALA A 58 23.66 1.86 -36.07
C ALA A 58 24.66 2.74 -35.29
N MET A 59 24.20 3.56 -34.34
CA MET A 59 25.04 4.45 -33.54
C MET A 59 25.69 3.80 -32.32
N ASP A 60 25.00 2.89 -31.65
CA ASP A 60 25.47 2.25 -30.42
C ASP A 60 25.10 0.75 -30.42
N PRO A 61 26.10 -0.16 -30.37
CA PRO A 61 25.87 -1.61 -30.42
C PRO A 61 25.10 -2.17 -29.21
N ARG A 62 24.88 -1.40 -28.17
CA ARG A 62 24.04 -1.77 -27.02
C ARG A 62 22.55 -1.59 -27.32
N ILE A 63 22.21 -0.88 -28.41
CA ILE A 63 20.82 -0.70 -28.85
C ILE A 63 20.48 -1.83 -29.83
N ARG A 64 19.46 -2.60 -29.46
CA ARG A 64 18.93 -3.71 -30.26
C ARG A 64 17.52 -3.37 -30.67
N VAL A 65 17.18 -3.60 -31.93
CA VAL A 65 15.90 -3.25 -32.52
C VAL A 65 15.28 -4.47 -33.18
N GLU A 66 14.00 -4.67 -32.94
CA GLU A 66 13.16 -5.60 -33.66
C GLU A 66 11.96 -4.85 -34.25
N HIS A 67 11.59 -5.18 -35.50
CA HIS A 67 10.39 -4.67 -36.16
C HIS A 67 9.42 -5.82 -36.37
N ARG A 68 8.32 -5.82 -35.66
CA ARG A 68 7.28 -6.86 -35.80
C ARG A 68 6.58 -6.74 -37.15
N ALA A 69 6.14 -7.87 -37.69
CA ALA A 69 5.45 -7.93 -38.98
C ALA A 69 3.99 -7.44 -38.89
N GLU A 70 3.38 -7.52 -37.71
CA GLU A 70 2.00 -7.12 -37.43
C GLU A 70 1.91 -6.46 -36.03
N ASN A 71 0.92 -5.57 -35.87
CA ASN A 71 0.62 -4.99 -34.58
C ASN A 71 -0.06 -6.03 -33.68
N GLY A 72 0.50 -6.26 -32.50
CA GLY A 72 0.01 -7.22 -31.53
C GLY A 72 -0.29 -6.61 -30.16
N GLY A 73 -0.17 -5.28 -30.04
CA GLY A 73 -0.36 -4.57 -28.79
C GLY A 73 0.88 -4.52 -27.90
N ILE A 74 0.75 -3.76 -26.79
CA ILE A 74 1.89 -3.50 -25.89
C ILE A 74 2.43 -4.78 -25.24
N VAL A 75 1.56 -5.73 -24.91
CA VAL A 75 1.97 -7.02 -24.31
C VAL A 75 2.85 -7.83 -25.26
N ALA A 76 2.44 -7.94 -26.52
CA ALA A 76 3.20 -8.70 -27.50
C ALA A 76 4.56 -8.04 -27.82
N ALA A 77 4.61 -6.71 -27.89
CA ALA A 77 5.85 -5.97 -28.06
C ALA A 77 6.77 -6.06 -26.81
N SER A 78 6.20 -6.04 -25.61
CA SER A 78 6.94 -6.20 -24.36
C SER A 78 7.55 -7.59 -24.21
N ASN A 79 6.81 -8.65 -24.60
CA ASN A 79 7.31 -10.02 -24.61
C ASN A 79 8.44 -10.19 -25.66
N ALA A 80 8.29 -9.62 -26.84
CA ALA A 80 9.36 -9.63 -27.85
C ALA A 80 10.62 -8.90 -27.33
N ALA A 81 10.45 -7.77 -26.62
CA ALA A 81 11.58 -7.07 -25.99
C ALA A 81 12.23 -7.92 -24.87
N LEU A 82 11.44 -8.68 -24.11
CA LEU A 82 11.93 -9.61 -23.09
C LEU A 82 12.72 -10.77 -23.73
N GLU A 83 12.26 -11.32 -24.84
CA GLU A 83 12.98 -12.38 -25.59
C GLU A 83 14.35 -11.89 -26.12
N MET A 84 14.47 -10.60 -26.42
CA MET A 84 15.74 -9.99 -26.80
C MET A 84 16.67 -9.76 -25.60
N ALA A 85 16.17 -9.71 -24.37
CA ALA A 85 16.90 -9.29 -23.19
C ALA A 85 17.91 -10.36 -22.72
N HIS A 86 19.15 -9.90 -22.39
CA HIS A 86 20.20 -10.74 -21.81
C HIS A 86 20.61 -10.28 -20.40
N GLY A 87 20.17 -9.09 -19.96
CA GLY A 87 20.51 -8.51 -18.67
C GLY A 87 20.06 -9.36 -17.50
N GLU A 88 20.74 -9.20 -16.36
CA GLU A 88 20.32 -9.83 -15.11
C GLU A 88 18.97 -9.28 -14.63
N PHE A 89 18.74 -7.99 -14.87
CA PHE A 89 17.49 -7.30 -14.58
C PHE A 89 16.90 -6.67 -15.84
N VAL A 90 15.57 -6.61 -15.89
CA VAL A 90 14.82 -5.87 -16.90
C VAL A 90 14.27 -4.59 -16.29
N ALA A 91 14.46 -3.45 -16.97
CA ALA A 91 13.95 -2.14 -16.60
C ALA A 91 12.88 -1.72 -17.61
N LEU A 92 11.68 -1.40 -17.14
CA LEU A 92 10.56 -1.04 -18.00
C LEU A 92 10.59 0.45 -18.30
N LEU A 93 10.59 0.81 -19.59
CA LEU A 93 10.60 2.20 -20.05
C LEU A 93 9.61 2.39 -21.20
N ASP A 94 8.65 3.27 -21.02
CA ASP A 94 7.70 3.63 -22.07
C ASP A 94 8.39 4.49 -23.16
N HIS A 95 7.92 4.32 -24.41
CA HIS A 95 8.53 4.93 -25.60
C HIS A 95 8.46 6.45 -25.68
N ASP A 96 7.74 7.09 -24.78
CA ASP A 96 7.50 8.54 -24.72
C ASP A 96 8.03 9.20 -23.44
N ASP A 97 8.59 8.40 -22.51
CA ASP A 97 9.07 8.83 -21.21
C ASP A 97 10.58 9.00 -21.13
N LEU A 98 11.09 9.43 -19.97
CA LEU A 98 12.53 9.66 -19.78
C LEU A 98 13.02 9.03 -18.48
N LEU A 99 14.23 8.48 -18.53
CA LEU A 99 15.00 8.13 -17.33
C LEU A 99 15.86 9.32 -16.86
N HIS A 100 15.95 9.48 -15.53
CA HIS A 100 16.97 10.36 -14.95
C HIS A 100 18.38 9.81 -15.28
N PRO A 101 19.40 10.67 -15.56
CA PRO A 101 20.73 10.19 -15.92
C PRO A 101 21.40 9.23 -14.94
N ASP A 102 21.07 9.32 -13.65
CA ASP A 102 21.60 8.44 -12.62
C ASP A 102 20.67 7.28 -12.26
N ALA A 103 19.61 7.02 -13.04
CA ALA A 103 18.60 6.02 -12.70
C ALA A 103 19.20 4.62 -12.53
N LEU A 104 19.87 4.11 -13.55
CA LEU A 104 20.47 2.77 -13.51
C LEU A 104 21.62 2.68 -12.48
N ALA A 105 22.39 3.75 -12.28
CA ALA A 105 23.47 3.78 -11.28
C ALA A 105 22.93 3.65 -9.85
N LEU A 106 21.86 4.38 -9.51
CA LEU A 106 21.27 4.35 -8.16
C LEU A 106 20.53 3.04 -7.90
N VAL A 107 19.84 2.50 -8.91
CA VAL A 107 19.22 1.17 -8.82
C VAL A 107 20.28 0.08 -8.64
N ASN A 108 21.38 0.12 -9.41
CA ASN A 108 22.48 -0.83 -9.25
C ASN A 108 23.09 -0.78 -7.85
N ALA A 109 23.36 0.41 -7.33
CA ALA A 109 23.90 0.58 -5.97
C ALA A 109 22.96 0.01 -4.89
N ALA A 110 21.64 0.15 -5.07
CA ALA A 110 20.66 -0.45 -4.17
C ALA A 110 20.68 -1.98 -4.23
N ILE A 111 20.80 -2.57 -5.44
CA ILE A 111 20.90 -4.02 -5.64
C ILE A 111 22.22 -4.55 -5.09
N GLU A 112 23.35 -3.87 -5.31
CA GLU A 112 24.66 -4.29 -4.77
C GLU A 112 24.66 -4.34 -3.25
N THR A 113 23.96 -3.41 -2.61
CA THR A 113 23.80 -3.38 -1.14
C THR A 113 22.83 -4.47 -0.65
N ASN A 114 21.93 -4.93 -1.52
CA ASN A 114 20.89 -5.93 -1.25
C ASN A 114 20.85 -6.98 -2.37
N PRO A 115 21.77 -7.95 -2.42
CA PRO A 115 21.87 -8.91 -3.55
C PRO A 115 20.64 -9.81 -3.74
N GLU A 116 19.80 -9.93 -2.72
CA GLU A 116 18.51 -10.66 -2.74
C GLU A 116 17.36 -9.85 -3.32
N ALA A 117 17.62 -8.61 -3.77
CA ALA A 117 16.59 -7.80 -4.44
C ALA A 117 16.18 -8.44 -5.77
N ASP A 118 14.89 -8.68 -5.90
CA ASP A 118 14.30 -9.25 -7.11
C ASP A 118 13.38 -8.25 -7.82
N TYR A 119 12.89 -7.23 -7.09
CA TYR A 119 12.14 -6.11 -7.63
C TYR A 119 12.62 -4.80 -6.99
N VAL A 120 12.86 -3.79 -7.82
CA VAL A 120 13.23 -2.44 -7.40
C VAL A 120 12.32 -1.45 -8.09
N TYR A 121 11.73 -0.50 -7.34
CA TYR A 121 10.98 0.61 -7.90
C TYR A 121 11.47 1.94 -7.36
N THR A 122 11.15 3.02 -8.09
CA THR A 122 11.63 4.37 -7.77
C THR A 122 10.48 5.36 -7.67
N ASP A 123 10.75 6.57 -7.16
CA ASP A 123 9.81 7.68 -7.28
C ASP A 123 9.79 8.20 -8.72
N GLU A 124 8.72 8.90 -9.07
CA GLU A 124 8.52 9.50 -10.40
C GLU A 124 8.01 10.93 -10.30
N ASP A 125 8.04 11.66 -11.40
CA ASP A 125 7.33 12.91 -11.58
C ASP A 125 6.64 12.96 -12.94
N LYS A 126 5.80 13.95 -13.12
CA LYS A 126 5.16 14.23 -14.40
C LYS A 126 5.90 15.32 -15.16
N MET A 127 5.98 15.17 -16.48
CA MET A 127 6.56 16.16 -17.38
C MET A 127 5.51 16.60 -18.40
N ASN A 128 5.29 17.90 -18.53
CA ASN A 128 4.36 18.42 -19.54
C ASN A 128 5.01 18.50 -20.95
N ALA A 129 4.20 18.82 -21.97
CA ALA A 129 4.65 18.93 -23.36
C ALA A 129 5.79 19.95 -23.58
N ALA A 130 5.94 20.94 -22.69
CA ALA A 130 7.05 21.92 -22.73
C ALA A 130 8.33 21.40 -22.01
N GLY A 131 8.34 20.16 -21.54
CA GLY A 131 9.48 19.56 -20.82
C GLY A 131 9.65 20.09 -19.39
N ARG A 132 8.59 20.67 -18.79
CA ARG A 132 8.63 21.13 -17.40
C ARG A 132 8.16 20.04 -16.48
N HIS A 133 8.96 19.72 -15.46
CA HIS A 133 8.71 18.74 -14.43
C HIS A 133 7.78 19.30 -13.34
N GLY A 134 6.92 18.46 -12.80
CA GLY A 134 6.01 18.79 -11.70
C GLY A 134 5.28 17.57 -11.16
N GLY A 135 4.51 17.73 -10.10
CA GLY A 135 3.69 16.66 -9.53
C GLY A 135 4.49 15.41 -9.12
N PRO A 136 5.58 15.53 -8.32
CA PRO A 136 6.34 14.36 -7.93
C PRO A 136 5.49 13.41 -7.11
N PHE A 137 5.51 12.12 -7.48
CA PHE A 137 4.95 11.05 -6.68
C PHE A 137 6.07 10.40 -5.87
N LEU A 138 6.15 10.80 -4.59
CA LEU A 138 7.08 10.24 -3.62
C LEU A 138 6.43 9.00 -3.01
N LYS A 139 6.74 7.86 -3.55
CA LYS A 139 6.07 6.59 -3.26
C LYS A 139 6.37 6.12 -1.84
N PRO A 140 5.42 5.46 -1.17
CA PRO A 140 5.70 4.77 0.09
C PRO A 140 6.60 3.55 -0.14
N GLY A 141 7.13 2.99 0.96
CA GLY A 141 7.80 1.71 0.93
C GLY A 141 6.85 0.57 0.53
N TRP A 142 7.41 -0.62 0.34
CA TRP A 142 6.66 -1.76 -0.18
C TRP A 142 5.51 -2.17 0.73
N SER A 143 4.33 -2.24 0.15
CA SER A 143 3.06 -2.63 0.79
C SER A 143 2.28 -3.55 -0.16
N PRO A 144 2.24 -4.87 0.09
CA PRO A 144 1.41 -5.80 -0.69
C PRO A 144 -0.06 -5.42 -0.70
N GLU A 145 -0.62 -4.94 0.44
CA GLU A 145 -2.03 -4.58 0.50
C GLU A 145 -2.31 -3.34 -0.36
N ARG A 146 -1.42 -2.35 -0.36
CA ARG A 146 -1.54 -1.21 -1.26
C ARG A 146 -1.45 -1.64 -2.73
N MET A 147 -0.57 -2.59 -3.03
CA MET A 147 -0.41 -3.08 -4.41
C MET A 147 -1.66 -3.81 -4.93
N ARG A 148 -2.47 -4.39 -4.05
CA ARG A 148 -3.77 -4.98 -4.40
C ARG A 148 -4.87 -3.96 -4.62
N THR A 149 -4.67 -2.71 -4.19
CA THR A 149 -5.71 -1.66 -4.25
C THR A 149 -5.33 -0.48 -5.13
N GLN A 150 -4.06 -0.30 -5.45
CA GLN A 150 -3.54 0.78 -6.30
C GLN A 150 -2.21 0.38 -6.93
N MET A 151 -2.07 0.57 -8.26
CA MET A 151 -0.77 0.47 -8.93
C MET A 151 0.07 1.70 -8.58
N TYR A 152 0.84 1.63 -7.49
CA TYR A 152 1.60 2.77 -6.99
C TYR A 152 3.09 2.72 -7.34
N THR A 153 3.60 1.55 -7.71
CA THR A 153 5.03 1.39 -8.02
C THR A 153 5.39 1.84 -9.42
N CYS A 154 4.42 1.81 -10.36
CA CYS A 154 4.47 2.19 -11.80
C CYS A 154 5.89 2.26 -12.39
N HIS A 155 6.47 3.47 -12.40
CA HIS A 155 7.73 3.78 -13.05
C HIS A 155 8.75 4.35 -12.04
N LEU A 156 10.03 4.02 -12.06
CA LEU A 156 10.67 2.98 -12.84
C LEU A 156 10.48 1.64 -12.11
N SER A 157 10.11 0.59 -12.85
CA SER A 157 10.11 -0.80 -12.36
C SER A 157 11.30 -1.55 -12.93
N VAL A 158 12.09 -2.18 -12.05
CA VAL A 158 13.25 -3.00 -12.40
C VAL A 158 13.11 -4.36 -11.75
N LEU A 159 12.99 -5.41 -12.57
CA LEU A 159 12.67 -6.76 -12.13
C LEU A 159 13.79 -7.73 -12.48
N ARG A 160 14.04 -8.73 -11.65
CA ARG A 160 14.96 -9.81 -11.97
C ARG A 160 14.42 -10.60 -13.16
N ARG A 161 15.18 -10.61 -14.27
CA ARG A 161 14.74 -11.23 -15.55
C ARG A 161 14.34 -12.69 -15.39
N GLU A 162 15.13 -13.47 -14.66
CA GLU A 162 14.84 -14.88 -14.41
C GLU A 162 13.44 -15.11 -13.80
N LEU A 163 13.02 -14.25 -12.86
CA LEU A 163 11.67 -14.34 -12.28
C LEU A 163 10.59 -13.90 -13.27
N VAL A 164 10.85 -12.88 -14.10
CA VAL A 164 9.91 -12.46 -15.16
C VAL A 164 9.67 -13.60 -16.15
N GLU A 165 10.73 -14.32 -16.54
CA GLU A 165 10.64 -15.49 -17.41
C GLU A 165 9.93 -16.66 -16.71
N GLU A 166 10.23 -16.92 -15.44
CA GLU A 166 9.61 -18.01 -14.65
C GLU A 166 8.10 -17.84 -14.49
N VAL A 167 7.61 -16.60 -14.35
CA VAL A 167 6.17 -16.31 -14.24
C VAL A 167 5.47 -16.21 -15.60
N GLY A 168 6.19 -16.43 -16.71
CA GLY A 168 5.65 -16.50 -18.05
C GLY A 168 5.59 -15.17 -18.80
N GLY A 169 6.27 -14.13 -18.34
CA GLY A 169 6.28 -12.81 -18.97
C GLY A 169 4.96 -12.05 -18.82
N PHE A 170 4.71 -11.14 -19.76
CA PHE A 170 3.52 -10.29 -19.78
C PHE A 170 2.31 -11.05 -20.34
N ASP A 171 1.17 -10.94 -19.64
CA ASP A 171 -0.06 -11.68 -19.93
C ASP A 171 -0.95 -10.92 -20.93
N PRO A 172 -1.31 -11.53 -22.08
CA PRO A 172 -2.21 -10.90 -23.05
C PRO A 172 -3.60 -10.56 -22.48
N ASP A 173 -4.09 -11.33 -21.50
CA ASP A 173 -5.37 -11.07 -20.86
C ASP A 173 -5.35 -9.82 -19.96
N CYS A 174 -4.14 -9.32 -19.65
CA CYS A 174 -3.91 -8.13 -18.84
C CYS A 174 -3.44 -6.91 -19.66
N GLU A 175 -3.68 -6.88 -20.97
CA GLU A 175 -3.31 -5.73 -21.81
C GLU A 175 -3.92 -4.42 -21.27
N GLY A 176 -3.07 -3.40 -21.09
CA GLY A 176 -3.41 -2.12 -20.46
C GLY A 176 -3.16 -2.08 -18.95
N ALA A 177 -2.93 -3.22 -18.29
CA ALA A 177 -2.48 -3.36 -16.91
C ALA A 177 -1.38 -4.45 -16.80
N GLN A 178 -0.66 -4.68 -17.88
CA GLN A 178 0.40 -5.69 -17.99
C GLN A 178 1.57 -5.44 -17.02
N ASP A 179 1.84 -4.18 -16.71
CA ASP A 179 2.82 -3.74 -15.73
C ASP A 179 2.40 -4.10 -14.30
N TRP A 180 1.10 -3.97 -14.00
CA TRP A 180 0.55 -4.38 -12.72
C TRP A 180 0.57 -5.89 -12.55
N ASP A 181 0.10 -6.64 -13.55
CA ASP A 181 0.11 -8.09 -13.54
C ASP A 181 1.51 -8.66 -13.34
N ILE A 182 2.51 -8.17 -14.11
CA ILE A 182 3.89 -8.70 -13.99
C ILE A 182 4.51 -8.37 -12.62
N VAL A 183 4.25 -7.18 -12.07
CA VAL A 183 4.73 -6.83 -10.73
C VAL A 183 4.07 -7.71 -9.67
N LEU A 184 2.76 -7.97 -9.74
CA LEU A 184 2.07 -8.87 -8.82
C LEU A 184 2.67 -10.29 -8.90
N LYS A 185 2.81 -10.87 -10.10
CA LYS A 185 3.38 -12.21 -10.32
C LYS A 185 4.82 -12.33 -9.80
N VAL A 186 5.66 -11.36 -10.08
CA VAL A 186 7.07 -11.36 -9.63
C VAL A 186 7.14 -11.21 -8.11
N THR A 187 6.34 -10.31 -7.51
CA THR A 187 6.38 -10.06 -6.06
C THR A 187 5.79 -11.18 -5.21
N GLU A 188 4.99 -12.09 -5.80
CA GLU A 188 4.57 -13.35 -5.17
C GLU A 188 5.77 -14.28 -4.86
N ARG A 189 6.87 -14.15 -5.59
CA ARG A 189 8.05 -15.02 -5.52
C ARG A 189 9.33 -14.29 -5.12
N ALA A 190 9.30 -12.95 -5.15
CA ALA A 190 10.45 -12.12 -4.85
C ALA A 190 10.94 -12.33 -3.41
N ARG A 191 12.23 -12.56 -3.25
CA ARG A 191 12.89 -12.63 -1.94
C ARG A 191 12.91 -11.27 -1.26
N ARG A 192 13.07 -10.19 -2.04
CA ARG A 192 13.11 -8.83 -1.54
C ARG A 192 12.64 -7.82 -2.58
N VAL A 193 11.78 -6.89 -2.14
CA VAL A 193 11.36 -5.70 -2.90
C VAL A 193 12.04 -4.48 -2.31
N LEU A 194 12.61 -3.62 -3.15
CA LEU A 194 13.30 -2.41 -2.73
C LEU A 194 12.61 -1.16 -3.30
N HIS A 195 12.52 -0.14 -2.49
CA HIS A 195 12.19 1.21 -2.91
C HIS A 195 13.46 2.09 -2.93
N VAL A 196 13.76 2.70 -4.06
CA VAL A 196 14.77 3.76 -4.16
C VAL A 196 14.04 5.10 -4.12
N PRO A 197 14.01 5.82 -2.97
CA PRO A 197 13.22 7.03 -2.77
C PRO A 197 13.87 8.23 -3.46
N ARG A 198 13.89 8.19 -4.78
CA ARG A 198 14.41 9.22 -5.69
C ARG A 198 13.55 9.26 -6.93
N VAL A 199 13.27 10.46 -7.43
CA VAL A 199 12.62 10.66 -8.73
C VAL A 199 13.61 10.31 -9.82
N LEU A 200 13.49 9.11 -10.38
CA LEU A 200 14.38 8.57 -11.40
C LEU A 200 13.67 8.30 -12.73
N TYR A 201 12.38 8.53 -12.79
CA TYR A 201 11.54 8.39 -13.96
C TYR A 201 10.69 9.65 -14.17
N HIS A 202 10.54 10.07 -15.41
CA HIS A 202 9.82 11.28 -15.79
C HIS A 202 8.69 10.91 -16.76
N TRP A 203 7.48 10.84 -16.24
CA TRP A 203 6.29 10.44 -16.97
C TRP A 203 5.75 11.62 -17.80
N ARG A 204 5.72 11.47 -19.13
CA ARG A 204 5.25 12.51 -20.05
C ARG A 204 3.73 12.46 -20.20
N GLY A 205 3.04 13.53 -19.81
CA GLY A 205 1.64 13.73 -20.14
C GLY A 205 1.46 14.07 -21.62
N ILE A 206 0.99 13.09 -22.39
CA ILE A 206 0.57 13.27 -23.79
C ILE A 206 -0.97 13.15 -23.84
N GLU A 207 -1.61 13.91 -24.71
CA GLU A 207 -3.06 13.84 -24.93
C GLU A 207 -3.48 12.40 -25.25
N GLY A 208 -4.48 11.87 -24.52
CA GLY A 208 -4.96 10.51 -24.66
C GLY A 208 -4.15 9.43 -23.90
N SER A 209 -3.14 9.81 -23.12
CA SER A 209 -2.46 8.87 -22.20
C SER A 209 -3.25 8.68 -20.90
N THR A 210 -2.96 7.59 -20.17
CA THR A 210 -3.50 7.39 -18.80
C THR A 210 -3.03 8.45 -17.80
N ALA A 211 -1.95 9.18 -18.14
CA ALA A 211 -1.43 10.31 -17.38
C ALA A 211 -2.16 11.62 -17.63
N ASP A 212 -3.00 11.67 -18.67
CA ASP A 212 -3.74 12.89 -19.03
C ASP A 212 -4.92 13.08 -18.05
N SER A 213 -4.90 14.21 -17.34
CA SER A 213 -5.98 14.61 -16.42
C SER A 213 -7.05 15.50 -17.09
N GLY A 214 -7.01 15.64 -18.43
CA GLY A 214 -7.96 16.42 -19.21
C GLY A 214 -9.29 15.70 -19.48
N GLU A 215 -10.28 16.45 -19.99
CA GLU A 215 -11.54 15.88 -20.49
C GLU A 215 -11.24 14.91 -21.67
N GLY A 216 -11.36 13.61 -21.44
CA GLY A 216 -11.05 12.55 -22.42
C GLY A 216 -9.77 11.75 -22.17
N GLY A 217 -9.01 12.07 -21.10
CA GLY A 217 -7.88 11.27 -20.62
C GLY A 217 -8.27 10.21 -19.57
N GLY A 218 -7.31 9.47 -19.08
CA GLY A 218 -7.54 8.45 -18.05
C GLY A 218 -8.50 7.34 -18.49
N GLU A 219 -9.53 7.06 -17.67
CA GLU A 219 -10.51 6.00 -17.95
C GLU A 219 -11.27 6.22 -19.27
N ALA A 220 -11.60 7.46 -19.62
CA ALA A 220 -12.30 7.77 -20.87
C ALA A 220 -11.49 7.36 -22.11
N ALA A 221 -10.15 7.41 -22.00
CA ALA A 221 -9.25 7.02 -23.09
C ALA A 221 -9.08 5.50 -23.19
N LYS A 222 -9.01 4.78 -22.05
CA LYS A 222 -8.69 3.34 -22.00
C LYS A 222 -9.51 2.58 -20.94
N PRO A 223 -10.83 2.45 -21.09
CA PRO A 223 -11.67 1.79 -20.09
C PRO A 223 -11.27 0.31 -19.86
N TRP A 224 -10.79 -0.39 -20.91
CA TRP A 224 -10.35 -1.78 -20.81
C TRP A 224 -9.13 -1.98 -19.90
N ALA A 225 -8.28 -0.96 -19.72
CA ALA A 225 -7.10 -1.04 -18.85
C ALA A 225 -7.51 -1.22 -17.38
N PHE A 226 -8.57 -0.56 -16.95
CA PHE A 226 -9.07 -0.69 -15.58
C PHE A 226 -9.76 -2.04 -15.34
N GLU A 227 -10.40 -2.62 -16.36
CA GLU A 227 -10.92 -3.99 -16.29
C GLU A 227 -9.79 -5.02 -16.29
N ALA A 228 -8.73 -4.78 -17.04
CA ALA A 228 -7.52 -5.60 -17.00
C ALA A 228 -6.87 -5.57 -15.61
N GLY A 229 -6.84 -4.39 -14.96
CA GLY A 229 -6.40 -4.26 -13.56
C GLY A 229 -7.24 -5.10 -12.60
N THR A 230 -8.58 -5.10 -12.75
CA THR A 230 -9.46 -5.99 -11.95
C THR A 230 -9.06 -7.45 -12.14
N ARG A 231 -8.84 -7.90 -13.39
CA ARG A 231 -8.44 -9.29 -13.67
C ARG A 231 -7.07 -9.63 -13.07
N ALA A 232 -6.08 -8.75 -13.23
CA ALA A 232 -4.74 -8.94 -12.68
C ALA A 232 -4.75 -9.11 -11.17
N ILE A 233 -5.48 -8.24 -10.44
CA ILE A 233 -5.61 -8.30 -8.99
C ILE A 233 -6.41 -9.54 -8.56
N GLN A 234 -7.51 -9.86 -9.25
CA GLN A 234 -8.32 -11.05 -8.94
C GLN A 234 -7.50 -12.34 -9.09
N ALA A 235 -6.78 -12.49 -10.19
CA ALA A 235 -5.90 -13.62 -10.41
C ALA A 235 -4.78 -13.71 -9.35
N HIS A 236 -4.23 -12.57 -8.92
CA HIS A 236 -3.29 -12.51 -7.81
C HIS A 236 -3.91 -12.98 -6.49
N CYS A 237 -5.12 -12.52 -6.14
CA CYS A 237 -5.83 -12.98 -4.94
C CYS A 237 -6.04 -14.50 -4.97
N GLU A 238 -6.43 -15.06 -6.11
CA GLU A 238 -6.60 -16.50 -6.30
C GLU A 238 -5.29 -17.28 -6.12
N ARG A 239 -4.18 -16.82 -6.74
CA ARG A 239 -2.85 -17.46 -6.60
C ARG A 239 -2.29 -17.39 -5.18
N THR A 240 -2.57 -16.31 -4.46
CA THR A 240 -2.07 -16.08 -3.09
C THR A 240 -3.04 -16.54 -1.99
N GLY A 241 -4.23 -17.04 -2.37
CA GLY A 241 -5.23 -17.54 -1.42
C GLY A 241 -5.96 -16.44 -0.64
N VAL A 242 -5.90 -15.18 -1.10
CA VAL A 242 -6.68 -14.08 -0.51
C VAL A 242 -8.15 -14.26 -0.90
N GLN A 243 -9.02 -14.42 0.10
CA GLN A 243 -10.43 -14.78 -0.08
C GLN A 243 -11.28 -13.53 -0.31
N ALA A 244 -11.13 -12.93 -1.50
CA ALA A 244 -11.78 -11.68 -1.84
C ALA A 244 -12.22 -11.63 -3.30
N LYS A 245 -13.30 -10.90 -3.54
CA LYS A 245 -13.69 -10.37 -4.83
C LYS A 245 -13.15 -8.97 -5.01
N VAL A 246 -12.54 -8.70 -6.15
CA VAL A 246 -12.00 -7.37 -6.50
C VAL A 246 -13.12 -6.50 -7.09
N VAL A 247 -13.29 -5.31 -6.53
CA VAL A 247 -14.27 -4.32 -6.98
C VAL A 247 -13.57 -2.99 -7.26
N ARG A 248 -13.91 -2.33 -8.36
CA ARG A 248 -13.39 -0.99 -8.67
C ARG A 248 -14.10 0.07 -7.83
N ASP A 249 -13.35 1.08 -7.40
CA ASP A 249 -13.94 2.30 -6.86
C ASP A 249 -14.78 3.02 -7.95
N ALA A 250 -15.93 3.54 -7.57
CA ALA A 250 -16.84 4.19 -8.52
C ALA A 250 -16.40 5.62 -8.88
N ASP A 251 -15.66 6.28 -7.98
CA ASP A 251 -15.28 7.69 -8.08
C ASP A 251 -13.81 7.87 -8.47
N ASP A 252 -12.95 6.85 -8.24
CA ASP A 252 -11.52 6.87 -8.55
C ASP A 252 -11.11 5.60 -9.32
N PRO A 253 -11.07 5.66 -10.66
CA PRO A 253 -10.83 4.49 -11.51
C PRO A 253 -9.52 3.74 -11.23
N GLY A 254 -8.54 4.39 -10.65
CA GLY A 254 -7.24 3.79 -10.29
C GLY A 254 -7.21 3.12 -8.92
N VAL A 255 -8.36 3.07 -8.22
CA VAL A 255 -8.51 2.48 -6.89
C VAL A 255 -9.40 1.24 -6.95
N TYR A 256 -9.03 0.23 -6.18
CA TYR A 256 -9.76 -1.04 -6.08
C TYR A 256 -9.98 -1.40 -4.61
N HIS A 257 -11.05 -2.12 -4.35
CA HIS A 257 -11.43 -2.62 -3.04
C HIS A 257 -11.50 -4.13 -3.05
N LEU A 258 -11.22 -4.76 -1.91
CA LEU A 258 -11.37 -6.18 -1.70
C LEU A 258 -12.64 -6.45 -0.89
N GLU A 259 -13.64 -7.08 -1.50
CA GLU A 259 -14.83 -7.55 -0.80
C GLU A 259 -14.62 -8.98 -0.32
N PRO A 260 -14.81 -9.29 0.97
CA PRO A 260 -14.54 -10.61 1.51
C PRO A 260 -15.45 -11.69 0.90
N GLU A 261 -14.84 -12.81 0.46
CA GLU A 261 -15.51 -14.04 0.02
C GLU A 261 -14.94 -15.22 0.82
N LEU A 262 -15.24 -15.25 2.12
CA LEU A 262 -14.68 -16.23 3.05
C LEU A 262 -15.18 -17.65 2.73
N ARG A 263 -14.27 -18.62 2.73
CA ARG A 263 -14.59 -20.06 2.56
C ARG A 263 -14.93 -20.71 3.90
N GLU A 264 -14.39 -20.18 4.98
CA GLU A 264 -14.57 -20.64 6.35
C GLU A 264 -14.91 -19.45 7.24
N GLU A 265 -15.68 -19.69 8.27
CA GLU A 265 -16.10 -18.69 9.25
C GLU A 265 -15.55 -19.09 10.63
N PRO A 266 -14.23 -18.89 10.89
CA PRO A 266 -13.63 -19.23 12.17
C PRO A 266 -14.30 -18.46 13.33
N LEU A 267 -14.30 -19.04 14.52
CA LEU A 267 -14.85 -18.33 15.69
C LEU A 267 -14.02 -17.08 16.00
N VAL A 268 -14.70 -15.95 16.12
CA VAL A 268 -14.10 -14.64 16.47
C VAL A 268 -14.52 -14.28 17.89
N SER A 269 -13.57 -13.96 18.77
CA SER A 269 -13.85 -13.43 20.10
C SER A 269 -13.64 -11.92 20.12
N VAL A 270 -14.70 -11.15 20.34
CA VAL A 270 -14.65 -9.69 20.50
C VAL A 270 -14.47 -9.38 21.98
N ILE A 271 -13.32 -8.84 22.37
CA ILE A 271 -12.92 -8.54 23.75
C ILE A 271 -13.17 -7.05 24.01
N ILE A 272 -14.07 -6.76 24.95
CA ILE A 272 -14.51 -5.39 25.26
C ILE A 272 -14.26 -5.09 26.75
N PRO A 273 -13.23 -4.31 27.10
CA PRO A 273 -13.02 -3.85 28.46
C PRO A 273 -14.01 -2.72 28.78
N THR A 274 -14.66 -2.77 29.96
CA THR A 274 -15.63 -1.73 30.36
C THR A 274 -15.62 -1.48 31.87
N ASN A 275 -16.12 -0.32 32.26
CA ASN A 275 -16.52 0.04 33.62
C ASN A 275 -18.02 0.37 33.72
N GLY A 276 -18.77 0.14 32.64
CA GLY A 276 -20.21 0.42 32.58
C GLY A 276 -20.57 1.90 32.55
N GLN A 277 -19.65 2.76 32.10
CA GLN A 277 -19.87 4.21 32.03
C GLN A 277 -21.06 4.57 31.14
N ARG A 278 -21.80 5.61 31.55
CA ARG A 278 -22.89 6.20 30.77
C ARG A 278 -22.45 7.51 30.14
N ARG A 279 -23.00 7.78 28.95
CA ARG A 279 -22.76 9.01 28.20
C ARG A 279 -23.98 9.38 27.37
N GLU A 280 -24.14 10.66 27.08
CA GLU A 280 -25.07 11.13 26.06
C GLU A 280 -24.47 10.92 24.65
N ILE A 281 -25.15 10.10 23.83
CA ILE A 281 -24.86 9.89 22.41
C ILE A 281 -26.09 10.33 21.63
N ARG A 282 -25.94 11.27 20.69
CA ARG A 282 -27.03 11.78 19.84
C ARG A 282 -28.27 12.16 20.65
N TYR A 283 -28.06 12.87 21.77
CA TYR A 283 -29.13 13.34 22.71
C TYR A 283 -29.83 12.21 23.50
N GLN A 284 -29.26 11.02 23.57
CA GLN A 284 -29.76 9.91 24.38
C GLN A 284 -28.69 9.46 25.38
N GLU A 285 -29.08 9.33 26.64
CA GLU A 285 -28.19 8.78 27.65
C GLU A 285 -28.15 7.26 27.51
N VAL A 286 -26.97 6.70 27.21
CA VAL A 286 -26.75 5.27 27.01
C VAL A 286 -25.62 4.75 27.90
N THR A 287 -25.67 3.47 28.24
CA THR A 287 -24.49 2.74 28.75
C THR A 287 -23.60 2.41 27.57
N LEU A 288 -22.36 2.90 27.54
CA LEU A 288 -21.46 2.80 26.37
C LEU A 288 -21.30 1.37 25.89
N VAL A 289 -20.94 0.44 26.78
CA VAL A 289 -20.75 -0.97 26.43
C VAL A 289 -22.05 -1.62 25.91
N SER A 290 -23.21 -1.25 26.45
CA SER A 290 -24.51 -1.76 25.97
C SER A 290 -24.85 -1.25 24.57
N HIS A 291 -24.52 0.04 24.30
CA HIS A 291 -24.67 0.63 22.97
C HIS A 291 -23.74 -0.09 21.95
N CYS A 292 -22.47 -0.28 22.31
CA CYS A 292 -21.49 -0.98 21.49
C CYS A 292 -21.96 -2.41 21.16
N VAL A 293 -22.34 -3.20 22.18
CA VAL A 293 -22.80 -4.59 22.00
C VAL A 293 -24.05 -4.67 21.14
N ARG A 294 -25.04 -3.79 21.36
CA ARG A 294 -26.23 -3.72 20.49
C ARG A 294 -25.87 -3.40 19.05
N SER A 295 -24.98 -2.44 18.82
CA SER A 295 -24.53 -2.14 17.45
C SER A 295 -23.87 -3.33 16.76
N ILE A 296 -23.10 -4.14 17.49
CA ILE A 296 -22.50 -5.37 16.98
C ILE A 296 -23.59 -6.40 16.62
N VAL A 297 -24.51 -6.67 17.55
CA VAL A 297 -25.52 -7.71 17.37
C VAL A 297 -26.51 -7.35 16.25
N ASP A 298 -26.91 -6.09 16.17
CA ASP A 298 -27.92 -5.62 15.22
C ASP A 298 -27.38 -5.43 13.80
N THR A 299 -26.06 -5.14 13.67
CA THR A 299 -25.47 -4.72 12.39
C THR A 299 -24.60 -5.79 11.74
N SER A 300 -23.88 -6.61 12.53
CA SER A 300 -22.89 -7.55 11.99
C SER A 300 -23.53 -8.68 11.18
N THR A 301 -22.98 -8.96 10.02
CA THR A 301 -23.39 -10.05 9.12
C THR A 301 -22.69 -11.38 9.45
N TYR A 302 -21.54 -11.33 10.12
CA TYR A 302 -20.76 -12.51 10.47
C TYR A 302 -21.48 -13.37 11.53
N PRO A 303 -21.70 -14.67 11.29
CA PRO A 303 -22.53 -15.47 12.21
C PRO A 303 -21.77 -16.04 13.42
N ASN A 304 -20.45 -16.30 13.27
CA ASN A 304 -19.68 -17.11 14.22
C ASN A 304 -18.77 -16.26 15.12
N TYR A 305 -19.36 -15.52 16.07
CA TYR A 305 -18.61 -14.73 17.04
C TYR A 305 -19.16 -14.87 18.46
N GLU A 306 -18.31 -14.58 19.45
CA GLU A 306 -18.66 -14.41 20.85
C GLU A 306 -18.19 -13.02 21.35
N LEU A 307 -18.83 -12.53 22.40
CA LEU A 307 -18.53 -11.26 23.06
C LEU A 307 -17.96 -11.57 24.45
N VAL A 308 -16.71 -11.16 24.68
CA VAL A 308 -16.00 -11.32 25.96
C VAL A 308 -15.88 -9.94 26.61
N VAL A 309 -16.83 -9.61 27.48
CA VAL A 309 -16.86 -8.31 28.17
C VAL A 309 -16.08 -8.42 29.47
N VAL A 310 -14.98 -7.63 29.60
CA VAL A 310 -14.15 -7.60 30.82
C VAL A 310 -14.58 -6.39 31.64
N ALA A 311 -15.41 -6.67 32.68
CA ALA A 311 -16.09 -5.68 33.49
C ALA A 311 -15.40 -5.47 34.85
N ASP A 312 -15.25 -4.21 35.28
CA ASP A 312 -14.79 -3.90 36.62
C ASP A 312 -15.80 -4.40 37.67
N GLU A 313 -15.35 -4.75 38.88
CA GLU A 313 -16.22 -5.25 39.95
C GLU A 313 -17.35 -4.28 40.34
N ASP A 314 -17.11 -2.98 40.17
CA ASP A 314 -18.06 -1.90 40.43
C ASP A 314 -18.94 -1.54 39.23
N THR A 315 -18.83 -2.28 38.11
CA THR A 315 -19.73 -2.12 36.96
C THR A 315 -21.18 -2.28 37.39
N PRO A 316 -22.06 -1.29 37.11
CA PRO A 316 -23.45 -1.36 37.54
C PRO A 316 -24.18 -2.63 37.08
N ALA A 317 -24.89 -3.29 37.99
CA ALA A 317 -25.65 -4.51 37.66
C ALA A 317 -26.68 -4.30 36.52
N GLY A 318 -27.21 -3.06 36.39
CA GLY A 318 -28.08 -2.70 35.27
C GLY A 318 -27.36 -2.75 33.91
N ALA A 319 -26.08 -2.38 33.86
CA ALA A 319 -25.28 -2.49 32.63
C ALA A 319 -25.06 -3.95 32.24
N ILE A 320 -24.80 -4.84 33.20
CA ILE A 320 -24.66 -6.27 32.94
C ILE A 320 -25.99 -6.88 32.43
N ALA A 321 -27.12 -6.51 33.05
CA ALA A 321 -28.44 -6.96 32.58
C ALA A 321 -28.75 -6.49 31.13
N GLU A 322 -28.39 -5.25 30.77
CA GLU A 322 -28.53 -4.76 29.40
C GLU A 322 -27.69 -5.56 28.39
N LEU A 323 -26.48 -6.00 28.81
CA LEU A 323 -25.61 -6.84 27.96
C LEU A 323 -26.19 -8.24 27.77
N GLU A 324 -26.71 -8.87 28.84
CA GLU A 324 -27.36 -10.18 28.79
C GLU A 324 -28.59 -10.15 27.88
N GLU A 325 -29.40 -9.08 27.96
CA GLU A 325 -30.55 -8.87 27.07
C GLU A 325 -30.15 -8.74 25.62
N ALA A 326 -29.07 -7.98 25.33
CA ALA A 326 -28.63 -7.67 23.96
C ALA A 326 -27.93 -8.85 23.29
N ALA A 327 -27.05 -9.57 23.99
CA ALA A 327 -26.14 -10.55 23.40
C ALA A 327 -26.53 -12.02 23.67
N GLY A 328 -27.36 -12.30 24.68
CA GLY A 328 -27.79 -13.65 25.01
C GLY A 328 -26.64 -14.64 25.16
N ASP A 329 -26.77 -15.80 24.53
CA ASP A 329 -25.76 -16.89 24.61
C ASP A 329 -24.39 -16.57 24.04
N ARG A 330 -24.26 -15.46 23.30
CA ARG A 330 -22.94 -14.98 22.78
C ARG A 330 -22.11 -14.28 23.84
N LEU A 331 -22.72 -13.85 24.96
CA LEU A 331 -22.05 -13.07 26.00
C LEU A 331 -21.26 -13.97 26.97
N ARG A 332 -20.06 -13.51 27.28
CA ARG A 332 -19.27 -13.96 28.42
C ARG A 332 -18.77 -12.74 29.17
N VAL A 333 -19.20 -12.58 30.43
CA VAL A 333 -18.69 -11.52 31.33
C VAL A 333 -17.53 -12.08 32.15
N VAL A 334 -16.42 -11.36 32.13
CA VAL A 334 -15.19 -11.65 32.89
C VAL A 334 -15.00 -10.57 33.93
N PRO A 335 -15.07 -10.88 35.24
CA PRO A 335 -14.85 -9.88 36.28
C PRO A 335 -13.39 -9.47 36.36
N PHE A 336 -13.13 -8.18 36.63
CA PHE A 336 -11.80 -7.62 36.77
C PHE A 336 -11.71 -6.81 38.08
N ASP A 337 -10.85 -7.27 38.99
CA ASP A 337 -10.72 -6.80 40.37
C ASP A 337 -9.44 -5.98 40.64
N ARG A 338 -8.78 -5.53 39.58
CA ARG A 338 -7.52 -4.79 39.67
C ARG A 338 -7.68 -3.34 39.21
N PRO A 339 -6.73 -2.45 39.57
CA PRO A 339 -6.73 -1.08 39.05
C PRO A 339 -6.81 -1.06 37.53
N PHE A 340 -7.45 -0.03 36.98
CA PHE A 340 -7.64 0.06 35.54
C PHE A 340 -6.31 -0.05 34.78
N SER A 341 -6.27 -1.01 33.87
CA SER A 341 -5.22 -1.19 32.86
C SER A 341 -5.88 -1.80 31.62
N PHE A 342 -5.87 -1.07 30.52
CA PHE A 342 -6.42 -1.58 29.26
C PHE A 342 -5.71 -2.87 28.85
N SER A 343 -4.37 -2.88 28.93
CA SER A 343 -3.57 -4.05 28.58
C SER A 343 -3.92 -5.28 29.42
N GLU A 344 -4.07 -5.11 30.73
CA GLU A 344 -4.43 -6.24 31.60
C GLU A 344 -5.86 -6.74 31.38
N LYS A 345 -6.81 -5.84 31.13
CA LYS A 345 -8.19 -6.23 30.79
C LYS A 345 -8.26 -7.01 29.49
N ILE A 346 -7.59 -6.53 28.42
CA ILE A 346 -7.53 -7.27 27.15
C ILE A 346 -6.87 -8.63 27.34
N ASN A 347 -5.76 -8.69 28.05
CA ASN A 347 -5.07 -9.97 28.30
C ASN A 347 -5.96 -10.94 29.13
N ALA A 348 -6.69 -10.43 30.12
CA ALA A 348 -7.64 -11.23 30.88
C ALA A 348 -8.79 -11.75 30.00
N GLY A 349 -9.35 -10.90 29.13
CA GLY A 349 -10.34 -11.29 28.14
C GLY A 349 -9.84 -12.37 27.19
N ALA A 350 -8.62 -12.23 26.69
CA ALA A 350 -7.99 -13.19 25.77
C ALA A 350 -7.84 -14.59 26.38
N VAL A 351 -7.56 -14.70 27.69
CA VAL A 351 -7.51 -15.99 28.40
C VAL A 351 -8.89 -16.70 28.41
N HIS A 352 -9.96 -15.93 28.45
CA HIS A 352 -11.33 -16.45 28.48
C HIS A 352 -11.99 -16.60 27.10
N ALA A 353 -11.39 -16.01 26.09
CA ALA A 353 -11.81 -16.08 24.70
C ALA A 353 -11.60 -17.48 24.12
N ARG A 354 -12.44 -17.93 23.16
CA ARG A 354 -12.37 -19.24 22.51
C ARG A 354 -12.08 -19.16 21.02
N GLY A 355 -12.25 -17.96 20.42
CA GLY A 355 -12.08 -17.75 19.00
C GLY A 355 -10.64 -17.93 18.50
N GLU A 356 -10.49 -18.28 17.26
CA GLU A 356 -9.21 -18.34 16.57
C GLU A 356 -8.65 -16.93 16.27
N HIS A 357 -9.58 -15.98 16.13
CA HIS A 357 -9.29 -14.56 15.99
C HIS A 357 -9.79 -13.78 17.19
N LEU A 358 -8.99 -12.82 17.63
CA LEU A 358 -9.30 -11.92 18.73
C LEU A 358 -9.48 -10.51 18.20
N VAL A 359 -10.60 -9.87 18.51
CA VAL A 359 -10.82 -8.44 18.29
C VAL A 359 -10.69 -7.73 19.63
N LEU A 360 -9.77 -6.77 19.69
CA LEU A 360 -9.70 -5.79 20.75
C LEU A 360 -10.64 -4.65 20.34
N LEU A 361 -11.63 -4.34 21.17
CA LEU A 361 -12.61 -3.30 20.86
C LEU A 361 -12.92 -2.46 22.10
N ASN A 362 -12.88 -1.14 21.94
CA ASN A 362 -13.32 -0.22 23.01
C ASN A 362 -14.83 -0.32 23.22
N ASP A 363 -15.28 0.00 24.43
CA ASP A 363 -16.71 -0.03 24.79
C ASP A 363 -17.53 1.15 24.28
N ASP A 364 -16.87 2.18 23.70
CA ASP A 364 -17.47 3.38 23.11
C ASP A 364 -17.42 3.38 21.56
N MET A 365 -17.55 2.18 20.98
CA MET A 365 -17.57 1.98 19.52
C MET A 365 -18.98 1.70 19.00
N GLU A 366 -19.25 2.13 17.77
CA GLU A 366 -20.46 1.78 17.01
C GLU A 366 -20.10 1.24 15.63
N VAL A 367 -20.65 0.09 15.26
CA VAL A 367 -20.41 -0.56 13.97
C VAL A 367 -21.02 0.26 12.83
N GLY A 368 -20.19 0.64 11.85
CA GLY A 368 -20.63 1.34 10.64
C GLY A 368 -20.71 0.45 9.40
N THR A 369 -19.85 -0.56 9.31
CA THR A 369 -19.80 -1.52 8.18
C THR A 369 -20.35 -2.87 8.60
N PRO A 370 -21.45 -3.39 8.01
CA PRO A 370 -22.06 -4.66 8.44
C PRO A 370 -21.14 -5.88 8.37
N ASN A 371 -20.32 -5.99 7.33
CA ASN A 371 -19.38 -7.11 7.12
C ASN A 371 -17.97 -6.83 7.71
N TRP A 372 -17.90 -6.06 8.81
CA TRP A 372 -16.63 -5.65 9.40
C TRP A 372 -15.78 -6.83 9.93
N ILE A 373 -16.41 -7.88 10.48
CA ILE A 373 -15.71 -9.07 10.96
C ILE A 373 -15.15 -9.85 9.77
N GLU A 374 -15.95 -10.06 8.73
CA GLU A 374 -15.53 -10.72 7.49
C GLU A 374 -14.31 -10.04 6.88
N ARG A 375 -14.32 -8.70 6.82
CA ARG A 375 -13.20 -7.90 6.33
C ARG A 375 -11.94 -8.11 7.17
N MET A 376 -12.07 -8.09 8.48
CA MET A 376 -10.96 -8.36 9.39
C MET A 376 -10.44 -9.80 9.26
N VAL A 377 -11.32 -10.80 9.18
CA VAL A 377 -10.95 -12.22 9.01
C VAL A 377 -10.23 -12.43 7.67
N MET A 378 -10.70 -11.81 6.57
CA MET A 378 -10.05 -11.88 5.26
C MET A 378 -8.56 -11.53 5.33
N TYR A 379 -8.21 -10.39 5.93
CA TYR A 379 -6.81 -10.00 6.08
C TYR A 379 -6.08 -10.78 7.17
N SER A 380 -6.70 -11.01 8.30
CA SER A 380 -6.09 -11.70 9.44
C SER A 380 -5.78 -13.18 9.14
N SER A 381 -6.48 -13.80 8.18
CA SER A 381 -6.20 -15.16 7.69
C SER A 381 -4.95 -15.25 6.79
N ILE A 382 -4.41 -14.15 6.32
CA ILE A 382 -3.13 -14.11 5.60
C ILE A 382 -2.01 -14.36 6.62
N GLU A 383 -1.22 -15.41 6.43
CA GLU A 383 -0.17 -15.85 7.39
C GLU A 383 0.76 -14.70 7.81
N ALA A 384 1.15 -13.86 6.86
CA ALA A 384 2.06 -12.75 7.08
C ALA A 384 1.40 -11.52 7.74
N VAL A 385 0.10 -11.56 8.07
CA VAL A 385 -0.60 -10.44 8.72
C VAL A 385 -0.67 -10.66 10.23
N GLY A 386 -0.19 -9.67 10.99
CA GLY A 386 -0.13 -9.68 12.45
C GLY A 386 -1.27 -8.94 13.13
N ALA A 387 -1.78 -7.88 12.50
CA ALA A 387 -2.90 -7.10 13.00
C ALA A 387 -3.67 -6.44 11.85
N VAL A 388 -4.97 -6.21 12.08
CA VAL A 388 -5.87 -5.53 11.14
C VAL A 388 -6.66 -4.47 11.89
N GLY A 389 -6.75 -3.26 11.34
CA GLY A 389 -7.61 -2.19 11.84
C GLY A 389 -8.29 -1.45 10.69
N GLY A 390 -9.24 -0.57 11.02
CA GLY A 390 -10.06 0.13 10.04
C GLY A 390 -10.07 1.64 10.17
N LEU A 391 -10.95 2.27 9.42
CA LEU A 391 -11.25 3.69 9.49
C LEU A 391 -12.17 3.96 10.68
N LEU A 392 -11.71 4.77 11.64
CA LEU A 392 -12.55 5.21 12.74
C LEU A 392 -12.97 6.67 12.53
N LEU A 393 -14.23 6.95 12.79
CA LEU A 393 -14.83 8.26 12.68
C LEU A 393 -15.21 8.80 14.06
N LEU A 394 -15.10 10.09 14.22
CA LEU A 394 -15.71 10.82 15.33
C LEU A 394 -17.24 10.85 15.18
N GLU A 395 -17.97 11.18 16.25
CA GLU A 395 -19.44 11.29 16.25
C GLU A 395 -19.98 12.24 15.17
N ASP A 396 -19.19 13.26 14.78
CA ASP A 396 -19.55 14.22 13.73
C ASP A 396 -19.16 13.74 12.30
N GLY A 397 -18.67 12.51 12.15
CA GLY A 397 -18.32 11.90 10.87
C GLY A 397 -16.94 12.30 10.32
N ARG A 398 -16.14 13.07 11.05
CA ARG A 398 -14.74 13.34 10.71
C ARG A 398 -13.85 12.15 11.08
N ILE A 399 -12.69 12.07 10.43
CA ILE A 399 -11.72 11.00 10.69
C ILE A 399 -11.16 11.15 12.10
N GLN A 400 -11.22 10.07 12.88
CA GLN A 400 -10.51 9.91 14.12
C GLN A 400 -9.21 9.13 13.89
N HIS A 401 -9.27 8.04 13.12
CA HIS A 401 -8.14 7.19 12.80
C HIS A 401 -8.20 6.70 11.36
N ALA A 402 -7.10 6.84 10.63
CA ALA A 402 -6.85 6.25 9.32
C ALA A 402 -5.41 5.71 9.25
N GLY A 403 -5.04 4.92 10.26
CA GLY A 403 -3.68 4.42 10.47
C GLY A 403 -2.84 5.31 11.38
N VAL A 404 -1.75 4.76 11.91
CA VAL A 404 -0.80 5.45 12.78
C VAL A 404 0.41 5.91 11.95
N GLY A 405 0.67 7.22 11.96
CA GLY A 405 1.90 7.82 11.45
C GLY A 405 2.93 8.02 12.56
N PHE A 406 4.20 8.23 12.19
CA PHE A 406 5.27 8.45 13.16
C PHE A 406 6.03 9.74 12.83
N GLU A 407 6.20 10.60 13.85
CA GLU A 407 7.00 11.80 13.76
C GLU A 407 8.01 11.84 14.91
N GLY A 408 9.31 11.92 14.56
CA GLY A 408 10.37 11.81 15.56
C GLY A 408 10.36 10.51 16.36
N GLY A 409 9.78 9.44 15.79
CA GLY A 409 9.63 8.13 16.42
C GLY A 409 8.37 7.98 17.27
N LEU A 410 7.59 9.04 17.49
CA LEU A 410 6.36 9.03 18.27
C LEU A 410 5.12 8.86 17.37
N PRO A 411 4.13 8.06 17.79
CA PRO A 411 2.92 7.82 17.02
C PRO A 411 1.94 8.99 17.06
N GLY A 412 1.14 9.10 16.00
CA GLY A 412 0.06 10.07 15.89
C GLY A 412 -0.94 9.66 14.81
N HIS A 413 -2.05 10.39 14.71
CA HIS A 413 -3.10 10.16 13.71
C HIS A 413 -3.02 11.21 12.59
N PRO A 414 -2.44 10.90 11.41
CA PRO A 414 -2.13 11.89 10.36
C PRO A 414 -3.34 12.69 9.86
N TYR A 415 -4.52 12.08 9.81
CA TYR A 415 -5.74 12.68 9.25
C TYR A 415 -6.81 13.00 10.31
N TYR A 416 -6.44 13.05 11.59
CA TYR A 416 -7.39 13.36 12.68
C TYR A 416 -8.14 14.67 12.43
N GLY A 417 -9.46 14.64 12.53
CA GLY A 417 -10.35 15.79 12.35
C GLY A 417 -10.62 16.21 10.90
N TYR A 418 -10.03 15.54 9.90
CA TYR A 418 -10.34 15.79 8.48
C TYR A 418 -11.67 15.17 8.09
N HIS A 419 -12.27 15.69 7.01
CA HIS A 419 -13.48 15.12 6.42
C HIS A 419 -13.18 13.72 5.82
N ARG A 420 -14.06 12.72 6.08
CA ARG A 420 -13.85 11.32 5.64
C ARG A 420 -13.68 11.14 4.13
N GLY A 421 -14.20 12.06 3.32
CA GLY A 421 -14.13 12.00 1.85
C GLY A 421 -12.78 12.44 1.25
N ILE A 422 -11.79 12.87 2.06
CA ILE A 422 -10.48 13.19 1.49
C ILE A 422 -9.75 11.93 1.05
N PRO A 423 -8.99 11.97 -0.06
CA PRO A 423 -8.21 10.81 -0.48
C PRO A 423 -6.96 10.58 0.41
N GLY A 424 -6.46 11.63 1.05
CA GLY A 424 -5.13 11.60 1.65
C GLY A 424 -4.01 11.63 0.61
N TYR A 425 -2.75 11.59 1.07
CA TYR A 425 -1.60 11.51 0.14
C TYR A 425 -1.58 10.16 -0.57
N ALA A 426 -1.56 10.18 -1.89
CA ALA A 426 -1.59 8.98 -2.72
C ALA A 426 -2.71 8.00 -2.32
N ASN A 427 -3.91 8.51 -2.09
CA ASN A 427 -5.11 7.78 -1.68
C ASN A 427 -5.02 7.08 -0.32
N ALA A 428 -4.10 7.48 0.55
CA ALA A 428 -3.80 6.79 1.82
C ALA A 428 -5.02 6.58 2.75
N VAL A 429 -6.05 7.41 2.65
CA VAL A 429 -7.29 7.26 3.44
C VAL A 429 -8.25 6.26 2.80
N ARG A 430 -8.21 6.09 1.46
CA ARG A 430 -9.19 5.34 0.66
C ARG A 430 -8.79 3.93 0.28
N ILE A 431 -7.53 3.54 0.50
CA ILE A 431 -6.98 2.24 0.07
C ILE A 431 -6.49 1.41 1.24
N ALA A 432 -6.59 0.09 1.11
CA ALA A 432 -5.93 -0.81 2.05
C ALA A 432 -4.41 -0.70 1.93
N ARG A 433 -3.70 -0.74 3.06
CA ARG A 433 -2.24 -0.57 3.09
C ARG A 433 -1.61 -1.13 4.35
N ASP A 434 -0.33 -1.47 4.24
CA ASP A 434 0.48 -1.88 5.36
C ASP A 434 1.05 -0.66 6.11
N LEU A 435 1.07 -0.74 7.43
CA LEU A 435 1.52 0.30 8.35
C LEU A 435 2.36 -0.30 9.47
N LEU A 436 3.02 0.55 10.27
CA LEU A 436 3.67 0.12 11.50
C LEU A 436 2.68 -0.16 12.63
N ALA A 437 1.54 0.53 12.65
CA ALA A 437 0.52 0.32 13.67
C ALA A 437 -0.87 0.81 13.23
N VAL A 438 -1.90 0.21 13.86
CA VAL A 438 -3.29 0.65 13.91
C VAL A 438 -3.72 0.77 15.37
N THR A 439 -4.83 1.47 15.65
CA THR A 439 -5.29 1.70 17.02
C THR A 439 -5.95 0.46 17.63
N GLY A 440 -5.72 0.24 18.91
CA GLY A 440 -6.37 -0.80 19.71
C GLY A 440 -7.85 -0.54 20.01
N ALA A 441 -8.39 0.61 19.60
CA ALA A 441 -9.82 0.89 19.71
C ALA A 441 -10.66 -0.10 18.85
N CYS A 442 -10.09 -0.56 17.70
CA CYS A 442 -10.61 -1.67 16.90
C CYS A 442 -9.45 -2.36 16.20
N LEU A 443 -8.98 -3.49 16.72
CA LEU A 443 -7.86 -4.25 16.19
C LEU A 443 -8.15 -5.74 16.25
N MET A 444 -8.02 -6.44 15.11
CA MET A 444 -8.06 -7.90 15.06
C MET A 444 -6.67 -8.49 14.91
N THR A 445 -6.45 -9.61 15.57
CA THR A 445 -5.26 -10.45 15.44
C THR A 445 -5.62 -11.93 15.61
N ARG A 446 -4.82 -12.85 15.09
CA ARG A 446 -4.98 -14.27 15.43
C ARG A 446 -4.54 -14.54 16.86
N ARG A 447 -5.21 -15.51 17.50
CA ARG A 447 -4.89 -15.92 18.86
C ARG A 447 -3.46 -16.44 19.00
N ASP A 448 -3.03 -17.32 18.10
CA ASP A 448 -1.71 -17.95 18.13
C ASP A 448 -0.57 -16.90 18.16
N ILE A 449 -0.69 -15.88 17.32
CA ILE A 449 0.33 -14.80 17.28
C ILE A 449 0.17 -13.80 18.44
N PHE A 450 -1.04 -13.62 18.99
CA PHE A 450 -1.24 -12.84 20.21
C PHE A 450 -0.55 -13.51 21.40
N GLU A 451 -0.73 -14.82 21.55
CA GLU A 451 -0.10 -15.63 22.59
C GLU A 451 1.42 -15.72 22.43
N GLU A 452 1.91 -15.86 21.19
CA GLU A 452 3.36 -15.89 20.86
C GLU A 452 4.11 -14.66 21.38
N VAL A 453 3.50 -13.46 21.28
CA VAL A 453 4.13 -12.22 21.75
C VAL A 453 3.84 -11.89 23.22
N GLY A 454 3.07 -12.76 23.92
CA GLY A 454 2.66 -12.58 25.29
C GLY A 454 1.57 -11.51 25.49
N GLY A 455 0.75 -11.28 24.47
CA GLY A 455 -0.34 -10.30 24.49
C GLY A 455 0.12 -8.84 24.52
N LEU A 456 -0.75 -7.97 25.05
CA LEU A 456 -0.41 -6.56 25.27
C LEU A 456 0.56 -6.42 26.44
N SER A 457 1.55 -5.53 26.27
CA SER A 457 2.54 -5.27 27.32
C SER A 457 1.94 -4.47 28.48
N THR A 458 2.00 -5.00 29.69
CA THR A 458 1.58 -4.29 30.90
C THR A 458 2.48 -3.12 31.26
N THR A 459 3.64 -2.98 30.60
CA THR A 459 4.49 -1.77 30.70
C THR A 459 3.81 -0.55 30.09
N PHE A 460 2.86 -0.76 29.17
CA PHE A 460 1.99 0.26 28.59
C PHE A 460 0.54 0.01 29.03
N PRO A 461 0.16 0.43 30.24
CA PRO A 461 -1.14 0.07 30.80
C PRO A 461 -2.30 0.74 30.07
N VAL A 462 -2.09 1.93 29.50
CA VAL A 462 -3.14 2.77 28.89
C VAL A 462 -2.75 3.23 27.48
N ASN A 463 -1.64 3.98 27.36
CA ASN A 463 -1.21 4.53 26.07
C ASN A 463 -0.17 3.61 25.42
N TYR A 464 -0.11 3.65 24.08
CA TYR A 464 0.89 2.96 23.25
C TYR A 464 0.92 1.42 23.35
N ASN A 465 -0.03 0.79 24.05
CA ASN A 465 -0.11 -0.67 24.14
C ASN A 465 -0.40 -1.33 22.79
N ASP A 466 -1.26 -0.72 21.99
CA ASP A 466 -1.60 -1.10 20.63
C ASP A 466 -0.43 -0.89 19.67
N VAL A 467 0.24 0.25 19.79
CA VAL A 467 1.45 0.56 19.02
C VAL A 467 2.56 -0.44 19.34
N ASP A 468 2.84 -0.70 20.63
CA ASP A 468 3.83 -1.71 21.06
C ASP A 468 3.48 -3.10 20.51
N TYR A 469 2.19 -3.48 20.58
CA TYR A 469 1.72 -4.75 20.03
C TYR A 469 1.95 -4.87 18.53
N CYS A 470 1.57 -3.85 17.77
CA CYS A 470 1.78 -3.82 16.32
C CYS A 470 3.28 -3.89 15.96
N LEU A 471 4.11 -3.12 16.68
CA LEU A 471 5.57 -3.11 16.45
C LEU A 471 6.23 -4.46 16.79
N LYS A 472 5.73 -5.21 17.79
CA LYS A 472 6.13 -6.61 18.03
C LYS A 472 5.85 -7.51 16.82
N GLN A 473 4.70 -7.31 16.15
CA GLN A 473 4.36 -8.07 14.95
C GLN A 473 5.30 -7.74 13.80
N VAL A 474 5.55 -6.43 13.58
CA VAL A 474 6.46 -5.97 12.51
C VAL A 474 7.90 -6.45 12.74
N GLU A 475 8.39 -6.44 13.99
CA GLU A 475 9.72 -6.98 14.36
C GLU A 475 9.86 -8.48 14.01
N ARG A 476 8.73 -9.22 14.04
CA ARG A 476 8.68 -10.64 13.63
C ARG A 476 8.44 -10.86 12.14
N GLY A 477 8.49 -9.79 11.34
CA GLY A 477 8.29 -9.84 9.89
C GLY A 477 6.81 -9.93 9.47
N ARG A 478 5.86 -9.74 10.39
CA ARG A 478 4.44 -9.67 10.06
C ARG A 478 4.03 -8.24 9.72
N ARG A 479 2.96 -8.12 8.95
CA ARG A 479 2.41 -6.85 8.49
C ARG A 479 1.23 -6.42 9.35
N VAL A 480 1.00 -5.13 9.44
CA VAL A 480 -0.17 -4.52 10.08
C VAL A 480 -0.98 -3.82 9.01
N VAL A 481 -2.22 -4.23 8.83
CA VAL A 481 -3.09 -3.80 7.72
C VAL A 481 -4.11 -2.77 8.21
N TYR A 482 -4.24 -1.69 7.45
CA TYR A 482 -5.35 -0.75 7.55
C TYR A 482 -6.32 -1.01 6.39
N ASP A 483 -7.60 -1.24 6.70
CA ASP A 483 -8.70 -1.38 5.72
C ASP A 483 -9.63 -0.17 5.80
N PRO A 484 -9.73 0.68 4.75
CA PRO A 484 -10.59 1.87 4.73
C PRO A 484 -12.08 1.55 4.68
N ASP A 485 -12.45 0.35 4.21
CA ASP A 485 -13.84 -0.07 4.06
C ASP A 485 -14.42 -0.65 5.35
N LEU A 486 -13.56 -0.94 6.33
CA LEU A 486 -13.94 -1.24 7.70
C LEU A 486 -14.15 0.08 8.45
N VAL A 487 -15.39 0.52 8.58
CA VAL A 487 -15.73 1.80 9.20
C VAL A 487 -16.47 1.61 10.51
N MET A 488 -16.00 2.29 11.56
CA MET A 488 -16.69 2.38 12.85
C MET A 488 -16.74 3.82 13.34
N THR A 489 -17.71 4.15 14.18
CA THR A 489 -17.73 5.41 14.94
C THR A 489 -17.15 5.17 16.33
N HIS A 490 -16.21 6.02 16.75
CA HIS A 490 -15.58 6.01 18.07
C HIS A 490 -15.98 7.27 18.82
N PHE A 491 -16.77 7.11 19.86
CA PHE A 491 -17.36 8.25 20.59
C PHE A 491 -16.40 8.92 21.56
N GLU A 492 -15.14 8.62 21.59
CA GLU A 492 -14.10 9.16 22.47
C GLU A 492 -14.63 9.60 23.84
N SER A 493 -14.62 8.72 24.82
CA SER A 493 -15.03 9.10 26.17
C SER A 493 -14.07 10.16 26.72
N SER A 494 -14.58 11.35 27.00
CA SER A 494 -13.84 12.47 27.60
C SER A 494 -13.35 12.18 29.05
N SER A 495 -13.45 10.95 29.49
CA SER A 495 -13.07 10.50 30.83
C SER A 495 -11.56 10.35 31.03
N ARG A 496 -10.75 10.50 29.96
CA ARG A 496 -9.29 10.39 30.03
C ARG A 496 -8.63 11.69 29.58
N SER A 497 -7.61 12.14 30.33
CA SER A 497 -6.65 13.08 29.79
C SER A 497 -5.99 12.46 28.56
N MET A 498 -5.98 13.18 27.44
CA MET A 498 -5.22 12.81 26.24
C MET A 498 -3.70 12.98 26.43
N ASP A 499 -3.28 13.41 27.62
CA ASP A 499 -1.89 13.66 27.92
C ASP A 499 -1.16 12.33 28.11
N VAL A 500 -0.21 12.09 27.23
CA VAL A 500 0.73 10.96 27.34
C VAL A 500 1.86 11.40 28.25
N GLU A 501 2.11 10.62 29.28
CA GLU A 501 3.19 10.87 30.21
C GLU A 501 4.57 10.76 29.55
N GLU A 502 5.54 11.58 29.95
CA GLU A 502 6.89 11.56 29.35
C GLU A 502 7.58 10.19 29.48
N TRP A 503 7.36 9.48 30.61
CA TRP A 503 7.93 8.14 30.78
C TRP A 503 7.39 7.11 29.78
N GLU A 504 6.13 7.23 29.32
CA GLU A 504 5.57 6.36 28.29
C GLU A 504 6.23 6.62 26.93
N LYS A 505 6.47 7.91 26.60
CA LYS A 505 7.21 8.31 25.38
C LYS A 505 8.64 7.80 25.41
N ASP A 506 9.35 7.99 26.53
CA ASP A 506 10.72 7.52 26.71
C ASP A 506 10.80 6.00 26.60
N GLN A 507 9.83 5.29 27.19
CA GLN A 507 9.73 3.84 27.13
C GLN A 507 9.52 3.35 25.69
N LEU A 508 8.60 3.99 24.95
CA LEU A 508 8.35 3.64 23.55
C LEU A 508 9.59 3.88 22.68
N LEU A 509 10.21 5.05 22.81
CA LEU A 509 11.41 5.40 22.04
C LEU A 509 12.59 4.50 22.39
N SER A 510 12.80 4.19 23.69
CA SER A 510 13.89 3.30 24.10
C SER A 510 13.79 1.91 23.46
N ARG A 511 12.57 1.44 23.23
CA ARG A 511 12.30 0.11 22.68
C ARG A 511 12.24 0.11 21.15
N TRP A 512 11.61 1.13 20.54
CA TRP A 512 11.18 1.08 19.16
C TRP A 512 11.73 2.17 18.23
N ALA A 513 12.58 3.12 18.72
CA ALA A 513 13.10 4.21 17.90
C ALA A 513 13.76 3.74 16.60
N GLY A 514 14.48 2.60 16.63
CA GLY A 514 15.11 2.03 15.45
C GLY A 514 14.14 1.74 14.30
N LEU A 515 12.94 1.25 14.62
CA LEU A 515 11.90 0.92 13.66
C LEU A 515 11.03 2.16 13.32
N THR A 516 10.60 2.91 14.33
CA THR A 516 9.66 4.02 14.14
C THR A 516 10.28 5.24 13.44
N MET A 517 11.58 5.47 13.62
CA MET A 517 12.32 6.51 12.89
C MET A 517 12.67 6.10 11.45
N ASN A 518 12.73 4.79 11.16
CA ASN A 518 13.06 4.22 9.85
C ASN A 518 11.87 3.41 9.31
N ASN A 519 10.68 4.01 9.34
CA ASN A 519 9.44 3.36 8.91
C ASN A 519 9.58 2.74 7.51
N PRO A 520 9.51 1.39 7.37
CA PRO A 520 9.69 0.70 6.10
C PRO A 520 8.56 0.98 5.10
N TYR A 521 7.40 1.44 5.57
CA TYR A 521 6.25 1.81 4.73
C TYR A 521 6.22 3.29 4.38
N GLY A 522 7.17 4.09 4.89
CA GLY A 522 7.25 5.52 4.65
C GLY A 522 8.13 5.89 3.46
N ASN A 523 8.07 7.16 3.07
CA ASN A 523 9.06 7.79 2.19
C ASN A 523 9.83 8.84 3.02
N PRO A 524 11.16 8.88 3.01
CA PRO A 524 11.95 9.80 3.86
C PRO A 524 11.71 11.28 3.55
N TYR A 525 11.08 11.60 2.41
CA TYR A 525 10.73 12.97 1.99
C TYR A 525 9.25 13.32 2.23
N VAL A 526 8.47 12.38 2.77
CA VAL A 526 7.06 12.57 3.16
C VAL A 526 6.98 12.53 4.68
N ARG A 527 6.32 13.51 5.29
CA ARG A 527 6.16 13.59 6.74
C ARG A 527 4.67 13.58 7.08
N ASN A 528 4.27 12.68 7.98
CA ASN A 528 2.86 12.50 8.33
C ASN A 528 1.95 12.45 7.08
N GLU A 529 2.41 11.69 6.07
CA GLU A 529 1.72 11.56 4.79
C GLU A 529 1.48 12.89 4.04
N VAL A 530 2.28 13.91 4.35
CA VAL A 530 2.31 15.19 3.62
C VAL A 530 3.72 15.40 3.05
N PRO A 531 3.87 15.61 1.72
CA PRO A 531 5.17 15.89 1.11
C PRO A 531 5.81 17.12 1.72
N ARG A 532 7.08 17.04 2.07
CA ARG A 532 7.83 18.21 2.55
C ARG A 532 8.02 19.23 1.44
N ALA A 533 7.53 20.45 1.60
CA ALA A 533 7.64 21.52 0.62
C ALA A 533 9.11 21.82 0.18
N ILE A 534 10.08 21.58 1.07
CA ILE A 534 11.51 21.79 0.83
C ILE A 534 12.07 20.80 -0.21
N SER A 535 11.55 19.58 -0.30
CA SER A 535 12.05 18.56 -1.23
C SER A 535 11.75 18.89 -2.70
N VAL A 536 10.63 19.54 -2.96
CA VAL A 536 10.22 19.92 -4.33
C VAL A 536 11.16 20.99 -4.90
N PHE A 537 11.58 21.98 -4.10
CA PHE A 537 12.49 23.06 -4.54
C PHE A 537 13.95 22.60 -4.69
N GLN A 538 14.45 21.77 -3.79
CA GLN A 538 15.81 21.21 -3.89
C GLN A 538 15.92 20.20 -5.04
N TRP A 539 14.86 19.44 -5.26
CA TRP A 539 14.75 18.50 -6.37
C TRP A 539 14.75 19.22 -7.72
N ALA A 540 13.93 20.28 -7.92
CA ALA A 540 13.89 21.07 -9.14
C ALA A 540 15.23 21.76 -9.49
N LYS A 541 16.08 22.02 -8.50
CA LYS A 541 17.43 22.55 -8.74
C LYS A 541 18.45 21.48 -9.16
N ARG A 542 18.25 20.21 -8.75
CA ARG A 542 19.15 19.09 -9.09
C ARG A 542 18.78 18.41 -10.41
N SER A 543 17.51 18.46 -10.82
CA SER A 543 17.00 17.85 -12.05
C SER A 543 17.17 18.71 -13.32
N LYS A 544 17.99 19.77 -13.29
CA LYS A 544 18.33 20.51 -14.53
C LYS A 544 19.19 19.63 -15.43
N TYR A 545 18.52 18.81 -16.23
CA TYR A 545 19.13 18.07 -17.34
C TYR A 545 19.86 19.06 -18.26
N ARG A 546 21.18 19.00 -18.28
CA ARG A 546 22.02 19.56 -19.36
C ARG A 546 22.60 18.36 -20.12
N PRO A 547 22.16 18.09 -21.36
CA PRO A 547 22.79 17.06 -22.15
C PRO A 547 24.29 17.40 -22.26
N ARG A 548 25.14 16.45 -21.86
CA ARG A 548 26.57 16.59 -22.13
C ARG A 548 26.75 16.70 -23.64
N LYS A 549 27.32 17.81 -24.13
CA LYS A 549 27.75 17.95 -25.52
C LYS A 549 28.82 16.89 -25.78
N ARG A 550 28.43 15.73 -26.29
CA ARG A 550 29.36 14.81 -26.93
C ARG A 550 29.26 15.05 -28.43
N GLY A 551 30.35 15.57 -29.05
CA GLY A 551 30.72 15.54 -30.43
C GLY A 551 29.78 16.15 -31.50
N PRO A 552 30.29 16.51 -32.67
CA PRO A 552 29.53 17.16 -33.72
C PRO A 552 28.58 16.27 -34.54
N ALA A 553 28.38 14.99 -34.15
CA ALA A 553 27.48 14.07 -34.85
C ALA A 553 25.99 14.27 -34.54
N ALA A 554 25.64 14.92 -33.40
CA ALA A 554 24.24 15.11 -32.97
C ALA A 554 23.52 16.32 -33.65
N ALA A 555 24.14 16.98 -34.61
CA ALA A 555 23.61 18.20 -35.25
C ALA A 555 22.95 17.93 -36.65
N ARG A 556 22.72 16.64 -37.02
CA ARG A 556 22.19 16.31 -38.35
C ARG A 556 21.01 15.30 -38.33
N LEU A 557 20.19 15.28 -37.26
CA LEU A 557 18.90 14.59 -37.30
C LEU A 557 17.79 15.50 -36.82
#